data_5ab65d08a06e355fc89c10e6af535944
#
_entry.id   5ab65d08a06e355fc89c10e6af535944
#
_cell.length_a   1.000
_cell.length_b   1.000
_cell.length_c   1.000
_cell.angle_alpha   90.00
_cell.angle_beta   90.00
_cell.angle_gamma   90.00
#
_symmetry.space_group_name_H-M   'P 1'
#
loop_
_entity.id
_entity.type
_entity.pdbx_description
1 polymer ?
#
loop_
_entity_poly.entity_id
_entity_poly.type
_entity_poly.pdbx_seq_one_letter_code
_entity_poly.pdbx_strand_id
1 'polypeptide(L)'
;MTTARPLTRRTLLLASASLAASGLSTLSHASAPWPSKPIRMIVPYPAGGVNDVVARMFGDLMAQSLGQPFVVENKPGAGATIGMAELVKASDAHTFAFGAISPLTLNPYLMPVAYHPLEDIQPVASVMYSPVLVLATTAFAGKTWDDVLAQARTSQGVSVATSGYGTLAHIMVEQLIRATGGNFVHVPYKGGSQLITDAAGAQFDLLLVNPFAPINALIEQGKLRVLATTGPARPASYPQLPTLGELGFDKANLVSMFGFYAPSNTPPEVVERFNQEVQRLLATSDMQQRLRKLDNTPHPMSVEDFTAAIRRDYALNGVLIEKAGIKAQ
;
A
#
# COMPACT_ATOMS: atom_id res chain seq x y z
N MET A 1 46.21 -73.73 -18.94
CA MET A 1 45.61 -74.02 -17.61
C MET A 1 45.69 -72.76 -16.78
N THR A 2 44.58 -72.05 -16.70
CA THR A 2 44.50 -70.79 -15.99
C THR A 2 43.89 -71.04 -14.61
N THR A 3 44.70 -70.92 -13.54
CA THR A 3 44.29 -71.22 -12.18
C THR A 3 43.56 -69.99 -11.65
N ALA A 4 42.23 -70.12 -11.38
CA ALA A 4 41.42 -69.11 -10.68
C ALA A 4 41.85 -69.03 -9.20
N ARG A 5 42.22 -67.89 -8.75
CA ARG A 5 42.50 -67.62 -7.31
C ARG A 5 41.18 -67.57 -6.53
N PRO A 6 41.08 -68.24 -5.37
CA PRO A 6 39.87 -68.18 -4.55
C PRO A 6 39.68 -66.79 -3.90
N LEU A 7 38.49 -66.21 -4.03
CA LEU A 7 38.07 -65.01 -3.36
C LEU A 7 38.02 -65.23 -1.85
N THR A 8 38.83 -64.47 -1.11
CA THR A 8 38.87 -64.55 0.36
C THR A 8 37.71 -63.81 1.00
N ARG A 9 37.25 -64.29 2.18
CA ARG A 9 36.15 -63.65 2.96
C ARG A 9 36.35 -62.16 3.17
N ARG A 10 37.58 -61.63 3.20
CA ARG A 10 37.91 -60.22 3.29
C ARG A 10 37.55 -59.41 2.07
N THR A 11 37.68 -59.96 0.86
CA THR A 11 37.29 -59.27 -0.37
C THR A 11 35.80 -59.16 -0.55
N LEU A 12 35.03 -60.14 -0.07
CA LEU A 12 33.55 -60.11 -0.06
C LEU A 12 33.01 -59.08 0.95
N LEU A 13 33.65 -58.92 2.12
CA LEU A 13 33.26 -57.90 3.14
C LEU A 13 33.59 -56.48 2.70
N LEU A 14 34.67 -56.29 1.94
CA LEU A 14 35.00 -54.96 1.39
C LEU A 14 34.09 -54.54 0.23
N ALA A 15 33.63 -55.51 -0.57
CA ALA A 15 32.69 -55.24 -1.66
C ALA A 15 31.26 -54.90 -1.14
N SER A 16 30.84 -55.55 -0.05
CA SER A 16 29.55 -55.25 0.58
C SER A 16 29.52 -53.87 1.31
N ALA A 17 30.66 -53.44 1.89
CA ALA A 17 30.77 -52.12 2.51
C ALA A 17 30.73 -50.98 1.48
N SER A 18 31.29 -51.20 0.25
CA SER A 18 31.27 -50.21 -0.81
C SER A 18 29.87 -50.02 -1.45
N LEU A 19 29.02 -51.05 -1.48
CA LEU A 19 27.63 -50.92 -1.95
C LEU A 19 26.72 -50.25 -0.93
N ALA A 20 27.01 -50.40 0.36
CA ALA A 20 26.24 -49.69 1.42
C ALA A 20 26.54 -48.20 1.49
N ALA A 21 27.73 -47.75 1.10
CA ALA A 21 28.12 -46.35 1.07
C ALA A 21 27.55 -45.59 -0.16
N SER A 22 27.17 -46.29 -1.23
CA SER A 22 26.56 -45.65 -2.42
C SER A 22 25.06 -45.38 -2.29
N GLY A 23 24.43 -45.87 -1.23
CA GLY A 23 22.99 -45.73 -0.97
C GLY A 23 22.58 -44.52 -0.08
N LEU A 24 23.53 -43.72 0.39
CA LEU A 24 23.20 -42.42 0.94
C LEU A 24 22.98 -41.40 -0.18
N SER A 25 21.95 -41.68 -1.00
CA SER A 25 21.35 -40.62 -1.80
C SER A 25 21.04 -39.49 -0.85
N THR A 26 21.69 -38.34 -1.03
CA THR A 26 21.31 -37.09 -0.44
C THR A 26 19.83 -36.97 -0.69
N LEU A 27 19.02 -37.17 0.36
CA LEU A 27 17.64 -36.67 0.40
C LEU A 27 17.76 -35.18 0.21
N SER A 28 17.82 -34.75 -1.05
CA SER A 28 17.59 -33.35 -1.41
C SER A 28 16.25 -33.05 -0.76
N HIS A 29 16.27 -32.31 0.33
CA HIS A 29 15.08 -31.70 0.87
C HIS A 29 14.59 -30.77 -0.23
N ALA A 30 13.80 -31.30 -1.14
CA ALA A 30 13.01 -30.47 -2.02
C ALA A 30 12.17 -29.62 -1.07
N SER A 31 12.58 -28.37 -0.87
CA SER A 31 11.81 -27.39 -0.12
C SER A 31 10.38 -27.48 -0.63
N ALA A 32 9.43 -27.67 0.27
CA ALA A 32 8.03 -27.71 -0.10
C ALA A 32 7.73 -26.50 -0.99
N PRO A 33 6.98 -26.66 -2.09
CA PRO A 33 6.72 -25.54 -2.99
C PRO A 33 6.08 -24.40 -2.22
N TRP A 34 6.57 -23.19 -2.41
CA TRP A 34 5.98 -22.01 -1.80
C TRP A 34 4.63 -21.71 -2.43
N PRO A 35 3.60 -21.31 -1.64
CA PRO A 35 3.56 -21.21 -0.18
C PRO A 35 3.26 -22.58 0.49
N SER A 36 4.00 -22.90 1.53
CA SER A 36 3.85 -24.16 2.29
C SER A 36 2.98 -24.03 3.55
N LYS A 37 2.54 -22.83 3.88
CA LYS A 37 1.70 -22.50 5.04
C LYS A 37 0.90 -21.22 4.77
N PRO A 38 -0.08 -20.84 5.63
CA PRO A 38 -0.84 -19.62 5.49
C PRO A 38 0.04 -18.38 5.29
N ILE A 39 -0.39 -17.47 4.40
CA ILE A 39 0.29 -16.21 4.13
C ILE A 39 -0.28 -15.14 5.07
N ARG A 40 0.59 -14.52 5.84
CA ARG A 40 0.27 -13.39 6.71
C ARG A 40 0.30 -12.10 5.90
N MET A 41 -0.82 -11.36 5.88
CA MET A 41 -0.94 -10.09 5.16
C MET A 41 -1.13 -8.95 6.15
N ILE A 42 -0.08 -8.16 6.38
CA ILE A 42 -0.15 -6.97 7.24
C ILE A 42 -0.78 -5.83 6.43
N VAL A 43 -1.84 -5.24 6.97
CA VAL A 43 -2.44 -4.00 6.47
C VAL A 43 -2.17 -2.90 7.50
N PRO A 44 -1.26 -1.95 7.22
CA PRO A 44 -0.85 -0.92 8.18
C PRO A 44 -1.90 0.20 8.34
N TYR A 45 -3.18 -0.13 8.14
CA TYR A 45 -4.33 0.77 8.20
C TYR A 45 -5.51 0.09 8.91
N PRO A 46 -6.49 0.88 9.42
CA PRO A 46 -7.68 0.31 10.06
C PRO A 46 -8.49 -0.58 9.12
N ALA A 47 -9.20 -1.54 9.71
CA ALA A 47 -10.14 -2.39 9.00
C ALA A 47 -11.26 -1.56 8.34
N GLY A 48 -11.77 -2.04 7.20
CA GLY A 48 -12.84 -1.41 6.43
C GLY A 48 -12.40 -0.24 5.53
N GLY A 49 -11.14 0.21 5.62
CA GLY A 49 -10.57 1.18 4.69
C GLY A 49 -10.20 0.55 3.34
N VAL A 50 -9.85 1.40 2.35
CA VAL A 50 -9.47 0.93 1.00
C VAL A 50 -8.35 -0.13 1.03
N ASN A 51 -7.36 0.04 1.91
CA ASN A 51 -6.26 -0.92 2.07
C ASN A 51 -6.76 -2.30 2.52
N ASP A 52 -7.64 -2.34 3.52
CA ASP A 52 -8.17 -3.58 4.06
C ASP A 52 -9.07 -4.31 3.05
N VAL A 53 -9.97 -3.56 2.41
CA VAL A 53 -10.90 -4.11 1.40
C VAL A 53 -10.12 -4.73 0.23
N VAL A 54 -9.13 -4.01 -0.31
CA VAL A 54 -8.34 -4.49 -1.44
C VAL A 54 -7.42 -5.65 -1.04
N ALA A 55 -6.77 -5.59 0.15
CA ALA A 55 -5.95 -6.69 0.64
C ALA A 55 -6.75 -7.99 0.78
N ARG A 56 -7.97 -7.94 1.35
CA ARG A 56 -8.85 -9.11 1.48
C ARG A 56 -9.30 -9.61 0.12
N MET A 57 -9.70 -8.73 -0.78
CA MET A 57 -10.11 -9.09 -2.14
C MET A 57 -9.01 -9.86 -2.90
N PHE A 58 -7.75 -9.39 -2.82
CA PHE A 58 -6.61 -10.12 -3.38
C PHE A 58 -6.33 -11.40 -2.62
N GLY A 59 -6.34 -11.37 -1.28
CA GLY A 59 -6.10 -12.54 -0.44
C GLY A 59 -7.05 -13.69 -0.73
N ASP A 60 -8.35 -13.41 -0.87
CA ASP A 60 -9.38 -14.41 -1.18
C ASP A 60 -9.16 -15.07 -2.54
N LEU A 61 -8.80 -14.28 -3.56
CA LEU A 61 -8.54 -14.79 -4.92
C LEU A 61 -7.21 -15.53 -5.01
N MET A 62 -6.16 -15.01 -4.37
CA MET A 62 -4.83 -15.65 -4.34
C MET A 62 -4.85 -16.93 -3.52
N ALA A 63 -5.67 -17.04 -2.48
CA ALA A 63 -5.82 -18.27 -1.72
C ALA A 63 -6.30 -19.43 -2.57
N GLN A 64 -7.18 -19.17 -3.54
CA GLN A 64 -7.69 -20.19 -4.47
C GLN A 64 -6.60 -20.70 -5.42
N SER A 65 -5.73 -19.83 -5.90
CA SER A 65 -4.68 -20.19 -6.88
C SER A 65 -3.40 -20.69 -6.21
N LEU A 66 -3.04 -20.17 -5.05
CA LEU A 66 -1.84 -20.56 -4.32
C LEU A 66 -2.05 -21.73 -3.35
N GLY A 67 -3.31 -22.11 -3.08
CA GLY A 67 -3.66 -23.24 -2.20
C GLY A 67 -3.41 -23.01 -0.71
N GLN A 68 -3.14 -21.77 -0.29
CA GLN A 68 -2.93 -21.41 1.11
C GLN A 68 -3.78 -20.17 1.48
N PRO A 69 -4.40 -20.15 2.67
CA PRO A 69 -5.20 -19.01 3.09
C PRO A 69 -4.34 -17.77 3.37
N PHE A 70 -4.94 -16.60 3.15
CA PHE A 70 -4.37 -15.31 3.55
C PHE A 70 -4.99 -14.84 4.86
N VAL A 71 -4.15 -14.57 5.86
CA VAL A 71 -4.55 -14.03 7.16
C VAL A 71 -4.26 -12.54 7.18
N VAL A 72 -5.31 -11.72 7.04
CA VAL A 72 -5.19 -10.26 7.04
C VAL A 72 -5.19 -9.73 8.47
N GLU A 73 -4.11 -9.02 8.84
CA GLU A 73 -3.92 -8.37 10.13
C GLU A 73 -3.80 -6.85 9.97
N ASN A 74 -4.75 -6.11 10.54
CA ASN A 74 -4.70 -4.66 10.55
C ASN A 74 -3.78 -4.15 11.67
N LYS A 75 -2.74 -3.38 11.33
CA LYS A 75 -1.74 -2.82 12.25
C LYS A 75 -1.61 -1.30 12.04
N PRO A 76 -2.66 -0.52 12.34
CA PRO A 76 -2.66 0.92 12.08
C PRO A 76 -1.78 1.70 13.05
N GLY A 77 -1.42 2.92 12.68
CA GLY A 77 -0.76 3.91 13.54
C GLY A 77 0.46 4.57 12.91
N ALA A 78 0.78 5.76 13.40
CA ALA A 78 1.91 6.58 12.97
C ALA A 78 2.07 6.66 11.44
N GLY A 79 1.01 7.02 10.70
CA GLY A 79 1.05 7.09 9.23
C GLY A 79 1.40 5.76 8.56
N ALA A 80 1.01 4.62 9.15
CA ALA A 80 1.29 3.25 8.70
C ALA A 80 2.70 2.71 9.05
N THR A 81 3.57 3.48 9.71
CA THR A 81 4.94 3.05 10.04
C THR A 81 4.97 1.91 11.07
N ILE A 82 3.97 1.79 11.95
CA ILE A 82 3.86 0.69 12.92
C ILE A 82 3.72 -0.66 12.19
N GLY A 83 2.83 -0.75 11.21
CA GLY A 83 2.64 -1.98 10.44
C GLY A 83 3.85 -2.33 9.56
N MET A 84 4.53 -1.33 8.98
CA MET A 84 5.75 -1.56 8.21
C MET A 84 6.93 -1.99 9.10
N ALA A 85 7.05 -1.44 10.30
CA ALA A 85 8.03 -1.89 11.29
C ALA A 85 7.77 -3.33 11.77
N GLU A 86 6.51 -3.78 11.76
CA GLU A 86 6.16 -5.17 12.02
C GLU A 86 6.51 -6.09 10.85
N LEU A 87 6.34 -5.61 9.61
CA LEU A 87 6.71 -6.36 8.41
C LEU A 87 8.20 -6.73 8.42
N VAL A 88 9.10 -5.78 8.70
CA VAL A 88 10.55 -6.00 8.61
C VAL A 88 11.08 -7.01 9.64
N LYS A 89 10.32 -7.30 10.70
CA LYS A 89 10.67 -8.34 11.69
C LYS A 89 10.44 -9.77 11.19
N ALA A 90 9.67 -9.93 10.12
CA ALA A 90 9.36 -11.26 9.59
C ALA A 90 10.56 -11.82 8.81
N SER A 91 10.79 -13.14 8.95
CA SER A 91 11.89 -13.86 8.29
C SER A 91 11.44 -15.17 7.64
N ASP A 92 10.13 -15.37 7.51
CA ASP A 92 9.55 -16.66 7.16
C ASP A 92 9.10 -16.79 5.69
N ALA A 93 9.38 -15.79 4.85
CA ALA A 93 8.97 -15.70 3.44
C ALA A 93 7.45 -15.88 3.18
N HIS A 94 6.61 -15.82 4.23
CA HIS A 94 5.15 -15.94 4.16
C HIS A 94 4.44 -14.71 4.74
N THR A 95 5.19 -13.65 5.05
CA THR A 95 4.64 -12.40 5.57
C THR A 95 4.82 -11.29 4.55
N PHE A 96 3.72 -10.64 4.18
CA PHE A 96 3.66 -9.52 3.25
C PHE A 96 2.88 -8.36 3.87
N ALA A 97 3.04 -7.17 3.31
CA ALA A 97 2.17 -6.05 3.62
C ALA A 97 1.47 -5.55 2.35
N PHE A 98 0.28 -4.98 2.53
CA PHE A 98 -0.43 -4.23 1.50
C PHE A 98 -0.76 -2.82 1.99
N GLY A 99 -0.42 -1.81 1.20
CA GLY A 99 -0.70 -0.43 1.55
C GLY A 99 -0.19 0.60 0.55
N ALA A 100 -0.39 1.89 0.90
CA ALA A 100 0.15 3.00 0.14
C ALA A 100 1.68 3.07 0.25
N ILE A 101 2.32 3.75 -0.71
CA ILE A 101 3.78 3.94 -0.72
C ILE A 101 4.29 4.97 0.31
N SER A 102 3.40 5.78 0.90
CA SER A 102 3.78 6.88 1.79
C SER A 102 4.69 6.48 2.96
N PRO A 103 4.51 5.31 3.62
CA PRO A 103 5.42 4.87 4.67
C PRO A 103 6.88 4.70 4.21
N LEU A 104 7.10 4.44 2.91
CA LEU A 104 8.44 4.31 2.36
C LEU A 104 8.96 5.62 1.77
N THR A 105 8.07 6.48 1.24
CA THR A 105 8.49 7.61 0.41
C THR A 105 8.30 8.98 1.06
N LEU A 106 7.45 9.11 2.07
CA LEU A 106 7.14 10.35 2.76
C LEU A 106 7.55 10.33 4.24
N ASN A 107 7.10 9.30 4.97
CA ASN A 107 7.26 9.26 6.43
C ASN A 107 8.72 9.32 6.91
N PRO A 108 9.72 8.72 6.23
CA PRO A 108 11.11 8.83 6.65
C PRO A 108 11.66 10.26 6.73
N TYR A 109 11.03 11.19 6.01
CA TYR A 109 11.38 12.62 6.05
C TYR A 109 10.57 13.42 7.08
N LEU A 110 9.47 12.86 7.59
CA LEU A 110 8.50 13.56 8.42
C LEU A 110 8.48 13.11 9.88
N MET A 111 8.99 11.90 10.15
CA MET A 111 9.00 11.31 11.49
C MET A 111 10.08 10.22 11.60
N PRO A 112 10.54 9.89 12.82
CA PRO A 112 11.39 8.72 13.03
C PRO A 112 10.65 7.44 12.64
N VAL A 113 11.29 6.60 11.82
CA VAL A 113 10.79 5.27 11.43
C VAL A 113 11.76 4.18 11.91
N ALA A 114 11.24 3.03 12.31
CA ALA A 114 12.01 1.91 12.87
C ALA A 114 12.44 0.91 11.77
N TYR A 115 12.67 1.38 10.55
CA TYR A 115 13.14 0.58 9.40
C TYR A 115 13.83 1.51 8.39
N HIS A 116 14.72 0.95 7.57
CA HIS A 116 15.23 1.64 6.40
C HIS A 116 14.32 1.37 5.19
N PRO A 117 13.66 2.40 4.61
CA PRO A 117 12.56 2.21 3.66
C PRO A 117 12.96 1.53 2.35
N LEU A 118 14.23 1.64 1.93
CA LEU A 118 14.73 1.12 0.66
C LEU A 118 15.65 -0.11 0.82
N GLU A 119 16.03 -0.47 2.06
CA GLU A 119 16.95 -1.58 2.37
C GLU A 119 16.25 -2.73 3.10
N ASP A 120 15.34 -2.42 4.05
CA ASP A 120 14.67 -3.43 4.87
C ASP A 120 13.37 -3.96 4.22
N ILE A 121 12.84 -3.22 3.24
CA ILE A 121 11.56 -3.52 2.59
C ILE A 121 11.76 -3.56 1.09
N GLN A 122 11.33 -4.66 0.46
CA GLN A 122 11.31 -4.77 -0.99
C GLN A 122 9.88 -4.66 -1.53
N PRO A 123 9.68 -3.85 -2.59
CA PRO A 123 8.45 -3.83 -3.35
C PRO A 123 8.21 -5.18 -4.04
N VAL A 124 6.97 -5.67 -4.02
CA VAL A 124 6.60 -6.95 -4.63
C VAL A 124 5.74 -6.75 -5.86
N ALA A 125 4.65 -5.97 -5.73
CA ALA A 125 3.76 -5.72 -6.85
C ALA A 125 3.02 -4.40 -6.66
N SER A 126 3.01 -3.55 -7.68
CA SER A 126 2.09 -2.43 -7.77
C SER A 126 0.69 -2.96 -8.12
N VAL A 127 -0.33 -2.38 -7.52
CA VAL A 127 -1.72 -2.82 -7.70
C VAL A 127 -2.58 -1.75 -8.36
N MET A 128 -2.57 -0.54 -7.81
CA MET A 128 -3.50 0.49 -8.25
C MET A 128 -3.02 1.89 -7.90
N TYR A 129 -3.53 2.86 -8.64
CA TYR A 129 -3.66 4.25 -8.19
C TYR A 129 -5.05 4.50 -7.64
N SER A 130 -5.12 5.34 -6.60
CA SER A 130 -6.36 5.82 -6.02
C SER A 130 -6.35 7.35 -6.00
N PRO A 131 -7.39 8.01 -6.54
CA PRO A 131 -7.52 9.45 -6.39
C PRO A 131 -7.74 9.81 -4.92
N VAL A 132 -7.48 11.06 -4.57
CA VAL A 132 -7.95 11.63 -3.31
C VAL A 132 -9.18 12.46 -3.62
N LEU A 133 -10.26 12.24 -2.88
CA LEU A 133 -11.46 13.06 -2.93
C LEU A 133 -11.30 14.23 -1.96
N VAL A 134 -11.61 15.42 -2.43
CA VAL A 134 -11.78 16.62 -1.58
C VAL A 134 -13.26 16.73 -1.27
N LEU A 135 -13.63 16.41 -0.04
CA LEU A 135 -14.99 16.28 0.44
C LEU A 135 -15.32 17.39 1.43
N ALA A 136 -16.49 18.01 1.30
CA ALA A 136 -17.04 18.90 2.30
C ALA A 136 -18.04 18.15 3.18
N THR A 137 -17.98 18.38 4.49
CA THR A 137 -19.01 17.98 5.45
C THR A 137 -20.16 18.98 5.44
N THR A 138 -21.21 18.72 6.20
CA THR A 138 -22.32 19.66 6.38
C THR A 138 -21.96 20.89 7.24
N ALA A 139 -20.80 20.89 7.92
CA ALA A 139 -20.28 22.08 8.60
C ALA A 139 -19.83 23.17 7.61
N PHE A 140 -19.34 22.78 6.45
CA PHE A 140 -18.92 23.70 5.40
C PHE A 140 -20.13 24.16 4.56
N ALA A 141 -20.52 25.42 4.68
CA ALA A 141 -21.68 25.97 3.98
C ALA A 141 -21.48 26.18 2.48
N GLY A 142 -20.22 26.36 2.01
CA GLY A 142 -19.86 26.56 0.61
C GLY A 142 -20.15 25.32 -0.24
N LYS A 143 -20.32 25.51 -1.55
CA LYS A 143 -20.72 24.44 -2.50
C LYS A 143 -19.65 24.14 -3.56
N THR A 144 -18.68 25.01 -3.70
CA THR A 144 -17.66 24.96 -4.76
C THR A 144 -16.25 25.05 -4.16
N TRP A 145 -15.26 24.79 -4.98
CA TRP A 145 -13.86 25.01 -4.61
C TRP A 145 -13.56 26.50 -4.37
N ASP A 146 -14.20 27.39 -5.11
CA ASP A 146 -14.04 28.85 -4.90
C ASP A 146 -14.54 29.30 -3.53
N ASP A 147 -15.60 28.67 -3.01
CA ASP A 147 -16.07 28.92 -1.64
C ASP A 147 -15.05 28.46 -0.60
N VAL A 148 -14.34 27.35 -0.86
CA VAL A 148 -13.23 26.89 0.00
C VAL A 148 -12.11 27.94 0.02
N LEU A 149 -11.72 28.45 -1.13
CA LEU A 149 -10.69 29.49 -1.22
C LEU A 149 -11.12 30.79 -0.57
N ALA A 150 -12.39 31.15 -0.68
CA ALA A 150 -12.95 32.34 -0.02
C ALA A 150 -12.89 32.21 1.52
N GLN A 151 -13.34 31.09 2.07
CA GLN A 151 -13.28 30.83 3.51
C GLN A 151 -11.83 30.73 4.02
N ALA A 152 -10.92 30.09 3.27
CA ALA A 152 -9.51 29.99 3.65
C ALA A 152 -8.80 31.35 3.77
N ARG A 153 -9.34 32.41 3.16
CA ARG A 153 -8.82 33.79 3.29
C ARG A 153 -9.31 34.51 4.55
N THR A 154 -10.26 33.93 5.26
CA THR A 154 -10.79 34.51 6.50
C THR A 154 -9.95 34.09 7.71
N SER A 155 -10.15 34.80 8.85
CA SER A 155 -9.53 34.42 10.12
C SER A 155 -10.05 33.08 10.67
N GLN A 156 -11.26 32.65 10.30
CA GLN A 156 -11.83 31.36 10.66
C GLN A 156 -11.07 30.23 9.99
N GLY A 157 -10.68 30.42 8.72
CA GLY A 157 -9.99 29.39 7.94
C GLY A 157 -10.87 28.19 7.58
N VAL A 158 -10.22 27.11 7.14
CA VAL A 158 -10.86 25.85 6.74
C VAL A 158 -10.16 24.70 7.46
N SER A 159 -10.89 23.97 8.28
CA SER A 159 -10.39 22.74 8.91
C SER A 159 -10.40 21.57 7.92
N VAL A 160 -9.26 20.91 7.76
CA VAL A 160 -9.07 19.84 6.76
C VAL A 160 -8.61 18.56 7.44
N ALA A 161 -9.50 17.59 7.52
CA ALA A 161 -9.20 16.30 8.10
C ALA A 161 -8.51 15.36 7.10
N THR A 162 -7.59 14.54 7.60
CA THR A 162 -6.92 13.49 6.84
C THR A 162 -6.76 12.21 7.66
N SER A 163 -6.40 11.11 7.01
CA SER A 163 -6.13 9.83 7.69
C SER A 163 -4.84 9.81 8.52
N GLY A 164 -4.15 10.94 8.65
CA GLY A 164 -3.02 11.09 9.55
C GLY A 164 -1.89 11.97 9.03
N TYR A 165 -1.00 12.30 9.94
CA TYR A 165 0.26 12.97 9.64
C TYR A 165 1.16 12.04 8.78
N GLY A 166 1.92 12.60 7.86
CA GLY A 166 2.77 11.82 6.95
C GLY A 166 2.03 11.09 5.83
N THR A 167 0.70 11.26 5.70
CA THR A 167 -0.06 10.73 4.56
C THR A 167 0.05 11.65 3.34
N LEU A 168 -0.25 11.11 2.16
CA LEU A 168 -0.31 11.94 0.95
C LEU A 168 -1.29 13.11 1.09
N ALA A 169 -2.44 12.89 1.72
CA ALA A 169 -3.43 13.91 1.98
C ALA A 169 -2.89 15.06 2.87
N HIS A 170 -2.04 14.74 3.86
CA HIS A 170 -1.33 15.79 4.63
C HIS A 170 -0.45 16.65 3.72
N ILE A 171 0.35 16.05 2.85
CA ILE A 171 1.18 16.80 1.89
C ILE A 171 0.34 17.69 0.97
N MET A 172 -0.82 17.20 0.55
CA MET A 172 -1.76 18.00 -0.25
C MET A 172 -2.24 19.24 0.49
N VAL A 173 -2.59 19.12 1.77
CA VAL A 173 -2.96 20.29 2.61
C VAL A 173 -1.82 21.30 2.64
N GLU A 174 -0.59 20.86 2.89
CA GLU A 174 0.59 21.72 2.90
C GLU A 174 0.83 22.42 1.53
N GLN A 175 0.61 21.72 0.43
CA GLN A 175 0.72 22.31 -0.91
C GLN A 175 -0.39 23.35 -1.17
N LEU A 176 -1.61 23.11 -0.68
CA LEU A 176 -2.71 24.08 -0.76
C LEU A 176 -2.42 25.33 0.05
N ILE A 177 -1.92 25.20 1.28
CA ILE A 177 -1.49 26.34 2.11
C ILE A 177 -0.48 27.20 1.34
N ARG A 178 0.54 26.57 0.75
CA ARG A 178 1.59 27.27 0.00
C ARG A 178 1.11 27.95 -1.26
N ALA A 179 0.25 27.26 -2.02
CA ALA A 179 -0.25 27.76 -3.28
C ALA A 179 -1.19 28.95 -3.11
N THR A 180 -1.94 28.99 -2.00
CA THR A 180 -3.00 29.96 -1.76
C THR A 180 -2.64 31.02 -0.72
N GLY A 181 -1.69 30.74 0.18
CA GLY A 181 -1.47 31.53 1.40
C GLY A 181 -2.67 31.47 2.38
N GLY A 182 -3.64 30.57 2.12
CA GLY A 182 -4.87 30.46 2.89
C GLY A 182 -4.69 29.77 4.24
N ASN A 183 -5.60 30.06 5.16
CA ASN A 183 -5.66 29.45 6.48
C ASN A 183 -6.35 28.08 6.41
N PHE A 184 -5.59 27.03 6.05
CA PHE A 184 -6.04 25.65 6.13
C PHE A 184 -5.47 25.01 7.40
N VAL A 185 -6.33 24.53 8.28
CA VAL A 185 -5.96 23.90 9.56
C VAL A 185 -6.01 22.39 9.39
N HIS A 186 -4.84 21.73 9.37
CA HIS A 186 -4.76 20.28 9.26
C HIS A 186 -5.24 19.58 10.53
N VAL A 187 -6.17 18.63 10.39
CA VAL A 187 -6.73 17.80 11.48
C VAL A 187 -6.38 16.34 11.22
N PRO A 188 -5.25 15.83 11.77
CA PRO A 188 -4.82 14.47 11.53
C PRO A 188 -5.57 13.45 12.39
N TYR A 189 -6.12 12.41 11.77
CA TYR A 189 -6.74 11.25 12.43
C TYR A 189 -5.76 10.07 12.48
N LYS A 190 -5.94 9.17 13.45
CA LYS A 190 -5.11 7.96 13.57
C LYS A 190 -5.55 6.82 12.65
N GLY A 191 -6.52 7.09 11.76
CA GLY A 191 -7.06 6.12 10.80
C GLY A 191 -8.52 6.40 10.43
N GLY A 192 -9.07 5.57 9.53
CA GLY A 192 -10.33 5.85 8.86
C GLY A 192 -11.58 5.77 9.73
N SER A 193 -11.65 4.92 10.76
CA SER A 193 -12.90 4.68 11.49
C SER A 193 -13.39 5.91 12.26
N GLN A 194 -12.51 6.55 13.05
CA GLN A 194 -12.86 7.78 13.76
C GLN A 194 -13.12 8.92 12.78
N LEU A 195 -12.30 9.03 11.74
CA LEU A 195 -12.45 10.01 10.68
C LEU A 195 -13.86 9.97 10.05
N ILE A 196 -14.38 8.77 9.77
CA ILE A 196 -15.73 8.57 9.21
C ILE A 196 -16.81 9.02 10.18
N THR A 197 -16.68 8.66 11.47
CA THR A 197 -17.64 9.04 12.50
C THR A 197 -17.71 10.56 12.64
N ASP A 198 -16.57 11.22 12.69
CA ASP A 198 -16.47 12.66 12.85
C ASP A 198 -16.87 13.42 11.58
N ALA A 199 -16.61 12.82 10.39
CA ALA A 199 -17.13 13.35 9.12
C ALA A 199 -18.67 13.32 9.07
N ALA A 200 -19.28 12.21 9.51
CA ALA A 200 -20.72 12.08 9.61
C ALA A 200 -21.34 13.06 10.63
N GLY A 201 -20.58 13.40 11.68
CA GLY A 201 -20.92 14.37 12.72
C GLY A 201 -20.50 15.81 12.41
N ALA A 202 -19.96 16.09 11.22
CA ALA A 202 -19.53 17.41 10.75
C ALA A 202 -18.55 18.12 11.73
N GLN A 203 -17.56 17.38 12.25
CA GLN A 203 -16.60 17.93 13.24
C GLN A 203 -15.48 18.76 12.59
N PHE A 204 -15.44 18.84 11.28
CA PHE A 204 -14.49 19.63 10.47
C PHE A 204 -15.15 20.04 9.14
N ASP A 205 -14.56 21.00 8.43
CA ASP A 205 -15.10 21.50 7.16
C ASP A 205 -14.86 20.54 6.02
N LEU A 206 -13.61 20.16 5.80
CA LEU A 206 -13.19 19.32 4.67
C LEU A 206 -12.52 18.02 5.12
N LEU A 207 -12.56 17.06 4.22
CA LEU A 207 -11.93 15.76 4.35
C LEU A 207 -11.18 15.41 3.05
N LEU A 208 -9.91 15.07 3.17
CA LEU A 208 -9.10 14.53 2.06
C LEU A 208 -8.86 13.04 2.31
N VAL A 209 -9.42 12.18 1.46
CA VAL A 209 -9.35 10.72 1.63
C VAL A 209 -9.50 10.00 0.29
N ASN A 210 -8.92 8.80 0.18
CA ASN A 210 -9.20 7.93 -0.96
C ASN A 210 -10.63 7.39 -0.87
N PRO A 211 -11.31 7.13 -2.02
CA PRO A 211 -12.66 6.58 -2.04
C PRO A 211 -12.69 5.16 -1.45
N PHE A 212 -13.71 4.86 -0.64
CA PHE A 212 -14.03 3.53 -0.12
C PHE A 212 -15.46 3.48 0.38
N ALA A 213 -16.02 2.28 0.53
CA ALA A 213 -17.45 2.07 0.74
C ALA A 213 -18.10 2.95 1.83
N PRO A 214 -17.57 3.11 3.06
CA PRO A 214 -18.15 4.01 4.06
C PRO A 214 -18.21 5.48 3.65
N ILE A 215 -17.20 5.99 2.92
CA ILE A 215 -17.21 7.36 2.40
C ILE A 215 -18.29 7.51 1.33
N ASN A 216 -18.38 6.55 0.40
CA ASN A 216 -19.41 6.56 -0.65
C ASN A 216 -20.81 6.55 -0.03
N ALA A 217 -21.04 5.76 1.04
CA ALA A 217 -22.32 5.75 1.75
C ALA A 217 -22.67 7.12 2.38
N LEU A 218 -21.68 7.84 2.92
CA LEU A 218 -21.91 9.19 3.45
C LEU A 218 -22.19 10.22 2.34
N ILE A 219 -21.59 10.05 1.17
CA ILE A 219 -21.87 10.87 -0.02
C ILE A 219 -23.31 10.63 -0.49
N GLU A 220 -23.72 9.36 -0.61
CA GLU A 220 -25.10 8.98 -1.00
C GLU A 220 -26.16 9.49 -0.01
N GLN A 221 -25.83 9.51 1.29
CA GLN A 221 -26.68 10.09 2.34
C GLN A 221 -26.70 11.62 2.37
N GLY A 222 -25.92 12.29 1.51
CA GLY A 222 -25.80 13.76 1.50
C GLY A 222 -25.05 14.35 2.70
N LYS A 223 -24.39 13.53 3.52
CA LYS A 223 -23.56 13.98 4.65
C LYS A 223 -22.19 14.50 4.21
N LEU A 224 -21.70 14.00 3.08
CA LEU A 224 -20.49 14.47 2.41
C LEU A 224 -20.82 14.90 0.98
N ARG A 225 -20.13 15.93 0.52
CA ARG A 225 -20.22 16.43 -0.85
C ARG A 225 -18.83 16.49 -1.46
N VAL A 226 -18.62 15.88 -2.61
CA VAL A 226 -17.35 15.95 -3.35
C VAL A 226 -17.26 17.33 -4.01
N LEU A 227 -16.18 18.06 -3.75
CA LEU A 227 -15.88 19.38 -4.33
C LEU A 227 -14.86 19.30 -5.47
N ALA A 228 -13.87 18.43 -5.33
CA ALA A 228 -12.82 18.19 -6.30
C ALA A 228 -12.26 16.77 -6.13
N THR A 229 -11.50 16.34 -7.13
CA THR A 229 -10.77 15.08 -7.13
C THR A 229 -9.29 15.31 -7.42
N THR A 230 -8.49 14.24 -7.44
CA THR A 230 -7.10 14.33 -7.87
C THR A 230 -6.78 13.32 -8.95
N GLY A 231 -5.66 13.53 -9.63
CA GLY A 231 -5.13 12.63 -10.65
C GLY A 231 -4.98 13.27 -12.02
N PRO A 232 -4.48 12.51 -12.98
CA PRO A 232 -4.25 12.99 -14.36
C PRO A 232 -5.55 13.18 -15.14
N ALA A 233 -6.66 12.60 -14.66
CA ALA A 233 -7.99 12.70 -15.23
C ALA A 233 -9.04 12.60 -14.13
N ARG A 234 -10.27 13.05 -14.43
CA ARG A 234 -11.42 12.93 -13.54
C ARG A 234 -11.80 11.46 -13.39
N PRO A 235 -12.10 10.98 -12.15
CA PRO A 235 -12.61 9.64 -11.94
C PRO A 235 -13.93 9.40 -12.67
N ALA A 236 -14.18 8.16 -13.10
CA ALA A 236 -15.40 7.82 -13.84
C ALA A 236 -16.69 8.08 -13.05
N SER A 237 -16.64 7.95 -11.72
CA SER A 237 -17.77 8.23 -10.83
C SER A 237 -18.04 9.74 -10.65
N TYR A 238 -17.09 10.61 -11.02
CA TYR A 238 -17.18 12.06 -10.82
C TYR A 238 -16.76 12.84 -12.08
N PRO A 239 -17.32 12.54 -13.28
CA PRO A 239 -16.86 13.15 -14.54
C PRO A 239 -17.12 14.67 -14.61
N GLN A 240 -18.07 15.17 -13.83
CA GLN A 240 -18.44 16.59 -13.74
C GLN A 240 -17.56 17.40 -12.77
N LEU A 241 -16.79 16.74 -11.88
CA LEU A 241 -16.01 17.43 -10.86
C LEU A 241 -14.57 17.63 -11.35
N PRO A 242 -13.99 18.81 -11.12
CA PRO A 242 -12.61 19.08 -11.54
C PRO A 242 -11.61 18.32 -10.68
N THR A 243 -10.44 18.05 -11.25
CA THR A 243 -9.27 17.68 -10.47
C THR A 243 -8.61 18.94 -9.90
N LEU A 244 -7.81 18.77 -8.83
CA LEU A 244 -7.00 19.88 -8.31
C LEU A 244 -6.03 20.45 -9.37
N GLY A 245 -5.56 19.60 -10.31
CA GLY A 245 -4.74 20.05 -11.44
C GLY A 245 -5.52 20.99 -12.39
N GLU A 246 -6.77 20.63 -12.76
CA GLU A 246 -7.63 21.48 -13.58
C GLU A 246 -7.97 22.82 -12.89
N LEU A 247 -7.93 22.84 -11.55
CA LEU A 247 -8.11 24.06 -10.75
C LEU A 247 -6.81 24.87 -10.54
N GLY A 248 -5.69 24.45 -11.15
CA GLY A 248 -4.40 25.14 -11.09
C GLY A 248 -3.53 24.75 -9.86
N PHE A 249 -3.88 23.69 -9.16
CA PHE A 249 -3.15 23.20 -7.97
C PHE A 249 -2.36 21.92 -8.28
N ASP A 250 -1.51 21.95 -9.31
CA ASP A 250 -0.75 20.78 -9.80
C ASP A 250 0.06 20.09 -8.70
N LYS A 251 0.68 20.85 -7.78
CA LYS A 251 1.48 20.31 -6.69
C LYS A 251 0.64 19.62 -5.59
N ALA A 252 -0.64 19.93 -5.51
CA ALA A 252 -1.60 19.27 -4.64
C ALA A 252 -2.40 18.18 -5.37
N ASN A 253 -2.27 18.07 -6.70
CA ASN A 253 -2.97 17.09 -7.52
C ASN A 253 -2.29 15.72 -7.48
N LEU A 254 -2.19 15.12 -6.29
CA LEU A 254 -1.46 13.87 -6.06
C LEU A 254 -2.41 12.68 -6.03
N VAL A 255 -1.91 11.51 -6.44
CA VAL A 255 -2.62 10.22 -6.34
C VAL A 255 -1.88 9.26 -5.44
N SER A 256 -2.61 8.45 -4.69
CA SER A 256 -2.03 7.41 -3.86
C SER A 256 -1.70 6.19 -4.73
N MET A 257 -0.47 5.71 -4.68
CA MET A 257 -0.07 4.42 -5.26
C MET A 257 -0.11 3.36 -4.16
N PHE A 258 -0.65 2.18 -4.49
CA PHE A 258 -0.78 1.06 -3.56
C PHE A 258 -0.14 -0.19 -4.14
N GLY A 259 0.46 -0.97 -3.26
CA GLY A 259 1.12 -2.21 -3.65
C GLY A 259 1.39 -3.16 -2.50
N PHE A 260 1.94 -4.31 -2.86
CA PHE A 260 2.43 -5.32 -1.93
C PHE A 260 3.92 -5.16 -1.67
N TYR A 261 4.30 -5.45 -0.44
CA TYR A 261 5.67 -5.35 0.08
C TYR A 261 6.04 -6.60 0.83
N ALA A 262 7.33 -6.90 0.87
CA ALA A 262 7.91 -7.99 1.65
C ALA A 262 9.15 -7.50 2.42
N PRO A 263 9.59 -8.21 3.46
CA PRO A 263 10.92 -8.00 4.05
C PRO A 263 12.01 -8.20 3.01
N SER A 264 13.11 -7.46 3.10
CA SER A 264 14.22 -7.54 2.12
C SER A 264 14.88 -8.93 2.04
N ASN A 265 14.76 -9.74 3.09
CA ASN A 265 15.27 -11.12 3.15
C ASN A 265 14.33 -12.16 2.50
N THR A 266 13.19 -11.75 1.93
CA THR A 266 12.30 -12.67 1.21
C THR A 266 12.99 -13.14 -0.08
N PRO A 267 13.05 -14.47 -0.35
CA PRO A 267 13.73 -15.01 -1.53
C PRO A 267 13.18 -14.45 -2.84
N PRO A 268 14.03 -14.14 -3.82
CA PRO A 268 13.60 -13.56 -5.10
C PRO A 268 12.53 -14.38 -5.84
N GLU A 269 12.61 -15.71 -5.78
CA GLU A 269 11.63 -16.60 -6.39
C GLU A 269 10.24 -16.51 -5.76
N VAL A 270 10.18 -16.20 -4.46
CA VAL A 270 8.92 -15.96 -3.74
C VAL A 270 8.31 -14.63 -4.16
N VAL A 271 9.14 -13.59 -4.24
CA VAL A 271 8.72 -12.23 -4.68
C VAL A 271 8.18 -12.30 -6.11
N GLU A 272 8.92 -12.96 -7.01
CA GLU A 272 8.52 -13.10 -8.41
C GLU A 272 7.22 -13.90 -8.54
N ARG A 273 7.09 -15.03 -7.81
CA ARG A 273 5.87 -15.84 -7.81
C ARG A 273 4.65 -15.04 -7.30
N PHE A 274 4.84 -14.26 -6.24
CA PHE A 274 3.78 -13.40 -5.72
C PHE A 274 3.40 -12.30 -6.72
N ASN A 275 4.40 -11.64 -7.33
CA ASN A 275 4.16 -10.62 -8.37
C ASN A 275 3.37 -11.20 -9.54
N GLN A 276 3.79 -12.34 -10.10
CA GLN A 276 3.10 -12.99 -11.22
C GLN A 276 1.63 -13.26 -10.91
N GLU A 277 1.33 -13.70 -9.68
CA GLU A 277 -0.05 -13.95 -9.28
C GLU A 277 -0.87 -12.66 -9.19
N VAL A 278 -0.31 -11.58 -8.64
CA VAL A 278 -0.95 -10.27 -8.63
C VAL A 278 -1.19 -9.75 -10.05
N GLN A 279 -0.19 -9.86 -10.94
CA GLN A 279 -0.31 -9.45 -12.35
C GLN A 279 -1.40 -10.25 -13.07
N ARG A 280 -1.45 -11.56 -12.84
CA ARG A 280 -2.48 -12.44 -13.40
C ARG A 280 -3.88 -12.00 -12.99
N LEU A 281 -4.08 -11.65 -11.73
CA LEU A 281 -5.38 -11.16 -11.23
C LEU A 281 -5.71 -9.80 -11.83
N LEU A 282 -4.77 -8.86 -11.87
CA LEU A 282 -4.97 -7.53 -12.44
C LEU A 282 -5.31 -7.55 -13.93
N ALA A 283 -4.88 -8.58 -14.66
CA ALA A 283 -5.23 -8.77 -16.07
C ALA A 283 -6.68 -9.23 -16.28
N THR A 284 -7.37 -9.72 -15.23
CA THR A 284 -8.75 -10.18 -15.34
C THR A 284 -9.74 -9.03 -15.39
N SER A 285 -10.78 -9.15 -16.23
CA SER A 285 -11.88 -8.15 -16.30
C SER A 285 -12.59 -7.97 -14.96
N ASP A 286 -12.75 -9.07 -14.20
CA ASP A 286 -13.41 -9.05 -12.89
C ASP A 286 -12.65 -8.16 -11.89
N MET A 287 -11.33 -8.37 -11.74
CA MET A 287 -10.50 -7.56 -10.84
C MET A 287 -10.49 -6.10 -11.25
N GLN A 288 -10.33 -5.83 -12.55
CA GLN A 288 -10.37 -4.45 -13.07
C GLN A 288 -11.69 -3.75 -12.77
N GLN A 289 -12.81 -4.46 -12.94
CA GLN A 289 -14.13 -3.90 -12.62
C GLN A 289 -14.32 -3.66 -11.13
N ARG A 290 -13.85 -4.59 -10.27
CA ARG A 290 -13.90 -4.41 -8.81
C ARG A 290 -13.10 -3.20 -8.35
N LEU A 291 -11.89 -3.01 -8.87
CA LEU A 291 -11.07 -1.84 -8.54
C LEU A 291 -11.73 -0.55 -9.03
N ARG A 292 -12.23 -0.52 -10.27
CA ARG A 292 -12.91 0.66 -10.84
C ARG A 292 -14.20 1.04 -10.10
N LYS A 293 -14.96 0.05 -9.59
CA LYS A 293 -16.13 0.32 -8.74
C LYS A 293 -15.78 1.00 -7.41
N LEU A 294 -14.53 0.92 -7.01
CA LEU A 294 -13.97 1.62 -5.85
C LEU A 294 -13.22 2.89 -6.26
N ASP A 295 -13.42 3.39 -7.49
CA ASP A 295 -12.70 4.52 -8.10
C ASP A 295 -11.17 4.36 -8.12
N ASN A 296 -10.68 3.12 -8.08
CA ASN A 296 -9.27 2.82 -8.19
C ASN A 296 -8.91 2.41 -9.63
N THR A 297 -7.77 2.90 -10.10
CA THR A 297 -7.24 2.56 -11.42
C THR A 297 -6.20 1.46 -11.29
N PRO A 298 -6.40 0.27 -11.89
CA PRO A 298 -5.39 -0.78 -11.91
C PRO A 298 -4.06 -0.25 -12.47
N HIS A 299 -2.97 -0.58 -11.79
CA HIS A 299 -1.64 -0.10 -12.17
C HIS A 299 -0.58 -1.22 -12.04
N PRO A 300 -0.61 -2.21 -12.94
CA PRO A 300 0.35 -3.30 -12.94
C PRO A 300 1.77 -2.81 -13.26
N MET A 301 2.76 -3.27 -12.49
CA MET A 301 4.18 -3.03 -12.72
C MET A 301 4.97 -4.30 -12.46
N SER A 302 6.09 -4.48 -13.17
CA SER A 302 7.12 -5.43 -12.77
C SER A 302 7.70 -5.08 -11.39
N VAL A 303 8.37 -6.01 -10.73
CA VAL A 303 9.08 -5.76 -9.46
C VAL A 303 10.11 -4.65 -9.65
N GLU A 304 10.85 -4.68 -10.77
CA GLU A 304 11.87 -3.70 -11.11
C GLU A 304 11.27 -2.30 -11.28
N ASP A 305 10.22 -2.15 -12.09
CA ASP A 305 9.57 -0.87 -12.34
C ASP A 305 8.95 -0.29 -11.07
N PHE A 306 8.33 -1.13 -10.23
CA PHE A 306 7.74 -0.69 -8.96
C PHE A 306 8.82 -0.24 -7.98
N THR A 307 9.94 -0.95 -7.92
CA THR A 307 11.11 -0.56 -7.11
C THR A 307 11.68 0.77 -7.58
N ALA A 308 11.84 0.94 -8.90
CA ALA A 308 12.33 2.19 -9.48
C ALA A 308 11.38 3.36 -9.19
N ALA A 309 10.06 3.14 -9.27
CA ALA A 309 9.05 4.15 -8.95
C ALA A 309 9.16 4.59 -7.48
N ILE A 310 9.25 3.66 -6.53
CA ILE A 310 9.40 3.98 -5.10
C ILE A 310 10.70 4.74 -4.82
N ARG A 311 11.83 4.32 -5.40
CA ARG A 311 13.11 5.03 -5.24
C ARG A 311 13.05 6.46 -5.77
N ARG A 312 12.43 6.66 -6.93
CA ARG A 312 12.22 7.97 -7.52
C ARG A 312 11.33 8.84 -6.62
N ASP A 313 10.19 8.31 -6.17
CA ASP A 313 9.26 9.05 -5.32
C ASP A 313 9.87 9.36 -3.95
N TYR A 314 10.67 8.45 -3.37
CA TYR A 314 11.45 8.73 -2.18
C TYR A 314 12.35 9.95 -2.36
N ALA A 315 13.17 9.98 -3.42
CA ALA A 315 14.08 11.09 -3.70
C ALA A 315 13.33 12.41 -3.96
N LEU A 316 12.26 12.37 -4.77
CA LEU A 316 11.45 13.55 -5.07
C LEU A 316 10.76 14.12 -3.84
N ASN A 317 10.23 13.28 -2.96
CA ASN A 317 9.57 13.71 -1.74
C ASN A 317 10.55 14.34 -0.74
N GLY A 318 11.79 13.84 -0.65
CA GLY A 318 12.84 14.50 0.15
C GLY A 318 13.06 15.95 -0.27
N VAL A 319 13.23 16.18 -1.57
CA VAL A 319 13.38 17.55 -2.13
C VAL A 319 12.11 18.38 -1.91
N LEU A 320 10.93 17.79 -2.05
CA LEU A 320 9.66 18.47 -1.87
C LEU A 320 9.48 18.93 -0.41
N ILE A 321 9.71 18.03 0.55
CA ILE A 321 9.55 18.29 1.98
C ILE A 321 10.55 19.34 2.45
N GLU A 322 11.82 19.25 2.03
CA GLU A 322 12.86 20.22 2.34
C GLU A 322 12.49 21.62 1.80
N LYS A 323 12.21 21.74 0.50
CA LYS A 323 11.78 22.99 -0.13
C LYS A 323 10.47 23.53 0.47
N ALA A 324 9.62 22.62 0.90
CA ALA A 324 8.38 22.93 1.56
C ALA A 324 8.58 23.37 3.01
N GLY A 325 9.77 23.21 3.63
CA GLY A 325 9.99 23.51 5.05
C GLY A 325 9.00 22.80 5.96
N ILE A 326 8.47 21.65 5.54
CA ILE A 326 7.57 20.83 6.36
C ILE A 326 8.46 20.20 7.43
N LYS A 327 8.22 20.58 8.71
CA LYS A 327 9.06 20.09 9.81
C LYS A 327 8.70 18.65 10.15
N ALA A 328 9.72 17.85 10.42
CA ALA A 328 9.55 16.56 11.10
C ALA A 328 8.93 16.80 12.49
N GLN A 329 8.04 15.91 12.90
CA GLN A 329 7.46 15.89 14.26
C GLN A 329 8.17 14.89 15.15
#